data_05362794eb2840d4d216c7035830bfcc
#
_entry.id   05362794eb2840d4d216c7035830bfcc
#
_cell.length_a   1.000
_cell.length_b   1.000
_cell.length_c   1.000
_cell.angle_alpha   90.00
_cell.angle_beta   90.00
_cell.angle_gamma   90.00
#
_symmetry.space_group_name_H-M   'P 1'
#
loop_
_entity.id
_entity.type
_entity.pdbx_description
1 polymer ?
#
loop_
_entity_poly.entity_id
_entity_poly.type
_entity_poly.pdbx_seq_one_letter_code
_entity_poly.pdbx_strand_id
1 'polypeptide(L)'
;MANDRLQKVLAASGVASRRASEVLIANGRVTVDGKVATLGTQVDAAKAIIAVDGRVIGGASAAEYLLLHKPAGVTSTVRDRHATRTVIDMIPTALLPDNARLYPVGRLDQDSEGLLVLTNDGPWADRVLHPRHGIEREYAIGLRGPLNAEQVAALKGGIQLDEGLATLTGLRRTTEIETRNLVALLLPPPGELSWYRAILAQGWKRQLRRMFGVVGAPVDRLVRVRIGPVRLDDLASGRARRLRAPEVRGLAGGAGTSRQGVRAQAAEPARERPGDDGSA
;
A
#
# COMPACT_ATOMS: atom_id res chain seq x y z
N MET A 1 28.24 -12.81 -2.22
CA MET A 1 26.79 -12.79 -2.44
C MET A 1 26.10 -13.00 -1.09
N ALA A 2 24.97 -12.38 -0.83
CA ALA A 2 24.36 -12.44 0.51
C ALA A 2 23.60 -13.75 0.68
N ASN A 3 23.85 -14.45 1.80
CA ASN A 3 23.04 -15.59 2.18
C ASN A 3 21.65 -15.08 2.64
N ASP A 4 20.60 -15.62 2.08
CA ASP A 4 19.22 -15.34 2.46
C ASP A 4 18.71 -16.39 3.45
N ARG A 5 17.77 -16.00 4.33
CA ARG A 5 17.09 -16.96 5.19
C ARG A 5 16.27 -17.94 4.35
N LEU A 6 16.39 -19.24 4.64
CA LEU A 6 15.78 -20.32 3.86
C LEU A 6 14.27 -20.12 3.64
N GLN A 7 13.50 -19.67 4.67
CA GLN A 7 12.07 -19.38 4.50
C GLN A 7 11.79 -18.23 3.53
N LYS A 8 12.74 -17.30 3.33
CA LYS A 8 12.62 -16.24 2.33
C LYS A 8 12.79 -16.83 0.93
N VAL A 9 13.75 -17.72 0.74
CA VAL A 9 14.01 -18.41 -0.53
C VAL A 9 12.81 -19.28 -0.91
N LEU A 10 12.30 -20.10 0.01
CA LEU A 10 11.10 -20.93 -0.21
C LEU A 10 9.88 -20.09 -0.61
N ALA A 11 9.71 -18.93 0.02
CA ALA A 11 8.61 -18.02 -0.32
C ALA A 11 8.79 -17.37 -1.71
N ALA A 12 10.01 -17.01 -2.09
CA ALA A 12 10.33 -16.46 -3.41
C ALA A 12 10.17 -17.49 -4.55
N SER A 13 10.41 -18.78 -4.24
CA SER A 13 10.18 -19.89 -5.17
C SER A 13 8.71 -20.36 -5.23
N GLY A 14 7.78 -19.66 -4.55
CA GLY A 14 6.35 -19.96 -4.61
C GLY A 14 5.88 -21.14 -3.75
N VAL A 15 6.77 -21.81 -3.02
CA VAL A 15 6.47 -23.00 -2.22
C VAL A 15 5.40 -22.71 -1.15
N ALA A 16 5.62 -21.69 -0.31
CA ALA A 16 4.71 -21.33 0.77
C ALA A 16 4.93 -19.86 1.22
N SER A 17 4.10 -19.36 2.15
CA SER A 17 4.44 -18.09 2.82
C SER A 17 5.65 -18.27 3.73
N ARG A 18 6.36 -17.19 4.09
CA ARG A 18 7.53 -17.25 4.99
C ARG A 18 7.21 -18.01 6.28
N ARG A 19 6.08 -17.73 6.93
CA ARG A 19 5.63 -18.45 8.14
C ARG A 19 5.30 -19.92 7.88
N ALA A 20 4.62 -20.24 6.77
CA ALA A 20 4.35 -21.61 6.41
C ALA A 20 5.63 -22.37 6.04
N SER A 21 6.61 -21.69 5.42
CA SER A 21 7.94 -22.25 5.15
C SER A 21 8.70 -22.55 6.43
N GLU A 22 8.59 -21.73 7.46
CA GLU A 22 9.15 -22.00 8.80
C GLU A 22 8.54 -23.27 9.41
N VAL A 23 7.24 -23.49 9.24
CA VAL A 23 6.59 -24.75 9.68
C VAL A 23 7.11 -25.95 8.90
N LEU A 24 7.30 -25.84 7.58
CA LEU A 24 7.92 -26.90 6.78
C LEU A 24 9.32 -27.24 7.24
N ILE A 25 10.14 -26.23 7.52
CA ILE A 25 11.51 -26.39 8.01
C ILE A 25 11.50 -27.06 9.40
N ALA A 26 10.67 -26.57 10.32
CA ALA A 26 10.57 -27.11 11.68
C ALA A 26 10.13 -28.59 11.70
N ASN A 27 9.31 -28.99 10.73
CA ASN A 27 8.85 -30.37 10.57
C ASN A 27 9.84 -31.28 9.80
N GLY A 28 11.06 -30.81 9.53
CA GLY A 28 12.08 -31.59 8.83
C GLY A 28 11.79 -31.89 7.36
N ARG A 29 10.82 -31.21 6.75
CA ARG A 29 10.38 -31.44 5.36
C ARG A 29 11.26 -30.76 4.31
N VAL A 30 12.24 -29.95 4.74
CA VAL A 30 13.11 -29.16 3.86
C VAL A 30 14.55 -29.65 4.00
N THR A 31 15.21 -29.90 2.88
CA THR A 31 16.64 -30.23 2.85
C THR A 31 17.40 -29.17 2.05
N VAL A 32 18.65 -28.95 2.45
CA VAL A 32 19.63 -28.12 1.73
C VAL A 32 20.85 -28.98 1.50
N ASP A 33 21.26 -29.17 0.25
CA ASP A 33 22.39 -30.03 -0.17
C ASP A 33 22.30 -31.43 0.46
N GLY A 34 21.09 -32.00 0.47
CA GLY A 34 20.77 -33.32 1.02
C GLY A 34 20.67 -33.40 2.55
N LYS A 35 20.93 -32.33 3.31
CA LYS A 35 20.83 -32.31 4.78
C LYS A 35 19.55 -31.62 5.20
N VAL A 36 18.88 -32.19 6.23
CA VAL A 36 17.67 -31.58 6.82
C VAL A 36 18.01 -30.21 7.39
N ALA A 37 17.26 -29.20 6.94
CA ALA A 37 17.42 -27.82 7.37
C ALA A 37 16.73 -27.55 8.71
N THR A 38 17.25 -26.60 9.48
CA THR A 38 16.68 -26.13 10.77
C THR A 38 16.23 -24.69 10.66
N LEU A 39 15.42 -24.23 11.62
CA LEU A 39 15.04 -22.82 11.70
C LEU A 39 16.28 -21.93 11.82
N GLY A 40 16.28 -20.83 11.08
CA GLY A 40 17.42 -19.91 11.03
C GLY A 40 18.45 -20.22 9.95
N THR A 41 18.39 -21.37 9.27
CA THR A 41 19.27 -21.72 8.14
C THR A 41 19.29 -20.59 7.10
N GLN A 42 20.51 -20.25 6.66
CA GLN A 42 20.77 -19.28 5.60
C GLN A 42 21.43 -20.00 4.43
N VAL A 43 21.06 -19.63 3.21
CA VAL A 43 21.52 -20.28 1.98
C VAL A 43 21.85 -19.26 0.90
N ASP A 44 22.84 -19.58 0.06
CA ASP A 44 23.01 -18.93 -1.23
C ASP A 44 22.07 -19.64 -2.23
N ALA A 45 20.92 -19.01 -2.52
CA ALA A 45 19.89 -19.59 -3.38
C ALA A 45 20.37 -19.89 -4.82
N ALA A 46 21.49 -19.30 -5.25
CA ALA A 46 22.06 -19.55 -6.57
C ALA A 46 22.91 -20.83 -6.62
N LYS A 47 23.31 -21.36 -5.46
CA LYS A 47 24.23 -22.52 -5.37
C LYS A 47 23.63 -23.73 -4.69
N ALA A 48 22.80 -23.49 -3.65
CA ALA A 48 22.26 -24.54 -2.82
C ALA A 48 21.18 -25.35 -3.56
N ILE A 49 21.22 -26.65 -3.44
CA ILE A 49 20.15 -27.54 -3.87
C ILE A 49 19.14 -27.65 -2.73
N ILE A 50 17.98 -27.01 -2.91
CA ILE A 50 16.93 -26.99 -1.89
C ILE A 50 15.82 -27.94 -2.35
N ALA A 51 15.37 -28.83 -1.44
CA ALA A 51 14.24 -29.72 -1.71
C ALA A 51 13.19 -29.65 -0.60
N VAL A 52 11.95 -29.84 -0.98
CA VAL A 52 10.80 -29.95 -0.06
C VAL A 52 10.12 -31.29 -0.33
N ASP A 53 9.96 -32.11 0.69
CA ASP A 53 9.43 -33.48 0.57
C ASP A 53 10.17 -34.31 -0.50
N GLY A 54 11.48 -34.16 -0.59
CA GLY A 54 12.33 -34.83 -1.57
C GLY A 54 12.28 -34.26 -3.01
N ARG A 55 11.45 -33.26 -3.27
CA ARG A 55 11.38 -32.60 -4.58
C ARG A 55 12.19 -31.33 -4.59
N VAL A 56 13.18 -31.26 -5.49
CA VAL A 56 14.01 -30.06 -5.69
C VAL A 56 13.10 -28.90 -6.12
N ILE A 57 13.19 -27.77 -5.43
CA ILE A 57 12.46 -26.56 -5.80
C ILE A 57 13.22 -25.82 -6.91
N GLY A 58 12.46 -25.20 -7.81
CA GLY A 58 13.01 -24.27 -8.80
C GLY A 58 13.56 -23.00 -8.16
N GLY A 59 14.35 -22.26 -8.93
CA GLY A 59 14.77 -20.91 -8.54
C GLY A 59 13.61 -19.96 -8.31
N ALA A 60 13.92 -18.71 -7.92
CA ALA A 60 12.89 -17.68 -7.77
C ALA A 60 12.12 -17.47 -9.08
N SER A 61 10.79 -17.42 -8.98
CA SER A 61 9.94 -17.11 -10.12
C SER A 61 10.20 -15.68 -10.60
N ALA A 62 9.97 -15.42 -11.90
CA ALA A 62 10.02 -14.07 -12.44
C ALA A 62 9.16 -13.11 -11.62
N ALA A 63 9.64 -11.89 -11.44
CA ALA A 63 8.93 -10.87 -10.67
C ALA A 63 7.67 -10.43 -11.42
N GLU A 64 6.53 -10.49 -10.74
CA GLU A 64 5.23 -10.09 -11.25
C GLU A 64 4.65 -8.93 -10.45
N TYR A 65 4.03 -7.99 -11.14
CA TYR A 65 3.45 -6.80 -10.53
C TYR A 65 2.07 -6.55 -11.14
N LEU A 66 1.04 -6.76 -10.34
CA LEU A 66 -0.35 -6.59 -10.75
C LEU A 66 -1.01 -5.43 -10.01
N LEU A 67 -1.91 -4.75 -10.67
CA LEU A 67 -2.79 -3.73 -10.12
C LEU A 67 -4.22 -4.27 -10.16
N LEU A 68 -4.88 -4.26 -9.02
CA LEU A 68 -6.29 -4.65 -8.88
C LEU A 68 -7.10 -3.44 -8.43
N HIS A 69 -8.25 -3.21 -9.05
CA HIS A 69 -9.30 -2.43 -8.43
C HIS A 69 -10.12 -3.35 -7.51
N LYS A 70 -9.73 -3.40 -6.24
CA LYS A 70 -10.40 -4.22 -5.25
C LYS A 70 -11.83 -3.72 -5.01
N PRO A 71 -12.87 -4.52 -5.17
CA PRO A 71 -14.23 -4.14 -4.78
C PRO A 71 -14.42 -4.19 -3.26
N ALA A 72 -15.48 -3.58 -2.75
CA ALA A 72 -15.93 -3.80 -1.37
C ALA A 72 -16.31 -5.28 -1.15
N GLY A 73 -16.24 -5.72 0.11
CA GLY A 73 -16.57 -7.11 0.50
C GLY A 73 -15.45 -8.12 0.32
N VAL A 74 -14.36 -7.77 -0.38
CA VAL A 74 -13.21 -8.65 -0.63
C VAL A 74 -12.10 -8.39 0.39
N THR A 75 -11.50 -9.44 0.95
CA THR A 75 -10.44 -9.34 1.96
C THR A 75 -9.06 -9.25 1.31
N SER A 76 -8.23 -8.31 1.78
CA SER A 76 -6.85 -8.09 1.31
C SER A 76 -5.87 -9.13 1.88
N THR A 77 -6.09 -10.40 1.57
CA THR A 77 -5.25 -11.53 1.98
C THR A 77 -5.14 -12.55 0.85
N VAL A 78 -4.14 -13.43 0.97
CA VAL A 78 -3.97 -14.57 0.04
C VAL A 78 -4.86 -15.73 0.44
N ARG A 79 -5.09 -15.91 1.75
CA ARG A 79 -5.92 -16.99 2.31
C ARG A 79 -6.49 -16.54 3.64
N ASP A 80 -7.78 -16.72 3.80
CA ASP A 80 -8.50 -16.45 5.03
C ASP A 80 -9.58 -17.53 5.21
N ARG A 81 -9.64 -18.16 6.38
CA ARG A 81 -10.62 -19.22 6.67
C ARG A 81 -12.04 -18.68 6.85
N HIS A 82 -12.15 -17.38 7.14
CA HIS A 82 -13.42 -16.71 7.43
C HIS A 82 -13.87 -15.78 6.29
N ALA A 83 -13.02 -15.55 5.28
CA ALA A 83 -13.37 -14.70 4.15
C ALA A 83 -14.05 -15.50 3.05
N THR A 84 -15.18 -15.00 2.58
CA THR A 84 -15.91 -15.58 1.43
C THR A 84 -15.10 -15.41 0.13
N ARG A 85 -14.36 -14.30 -0.01
CA ARG A 85 -13.54 -13.99 -1.19
C ARG A 85 -12.28 -13.21 -0.78
N THR A 86 -11.17 -13.57 -1.40
CA THR A 86 -9.88 -12.91 -1.22
C THR A 86 -9.49 -12.13 -2.49
N VAL A 87 -8.47 -11.28 -2.37
CA VAL A 87 -7.94 -10.51 -3.53
C VAL A 87 -7.31 -11.41 -4.59
N ILE A 88 -6.87 -12.61 -4.24
CA ILE A 88 -6.32 -13.57 -5.21
C ILE A 88 -7.43 -14.15 -6.09
N ASP A 89 -8.61 -14.39 -5.53
CA ASP A 89 -9.78 -14.90 -6.26
C ASP A 89 -10.30 -13.90 -7.32
N MET A 90 -9.86 -12.64 -7.23
CA MET A 90 -10.20 -11.58 -8.19
C MET A 90 -9.24 -11.48 -9.37
N ILE A 91 -8.10 -12.18 -9.32
CA ILE A 91 -7.10 -12.10 -10.40
C ILE A 91 -7.47 -13.09 -11.50
N PRO A 92 -7.65 -12.61 -12.75
CA PRO A 92 -7.87 -13.49 -13.89
C PRO A 92 -6.75 -14.53 -14.02
N THR A 93 -7.11 -15.78 -14.34
CA THR A 93 -6.14 -16.88 -14.47
C THR A 93 -5.01 -16.57 -15.46
N ALA A 94 -5.33 -15.86 -16.54
CA ALA A 94 -4.35 -15.42 -17.54
C ALA A 94 -3.28 -14.43 -17.01
N LEU A 95 -3.51 -13.82 -15.85
CA LEU A 95 -2.56 -12.94 -15.16
C LEU A 95 -1.83 -13.64 -14.03
N LEU A 96 -2.28 -14.84 -13.63
CA LEU A 96 -1.59 -15.62 -12.60
C LEU A 96 -0.32 -16.24 -13.20
N PRO A 97 0.83 -16.06 -12.55
CA PRO A 97 2.06 -16.70 -12.99
C PRO A 97 2.04 -18.21 -12.67
N ASP A 98 2.63 -19.03 -13.54
CA ASP A 98 2.71 -20.48 -13.42
C ASP A 98 3.48 -20.81 -12.18
N ASN A 99 3.75 -20.76 -11.27
CA ASN A 99 4.55 -21.15 -10.09
C ASN A 99 4.94 -19.96 -9.18
N ALA A 100 4.33 -18.78 -9.35
CA ALA A 100 4.58 -17.67 -8.45
C ALA A 100 3.40 -17.41 -7.53
N ARG A 101 3.69 -17.23 -6.25
CA ARG A 101 2.70 -16.90 -5.24
C ARG A 101 2.59 -15.40 -5.10
N LEU A 102 1.55 -14.79 -5.65
CA LEU A 102 1.24 -13.39 -5.47
C LEU A 102 0.71 -13.09 -4.05
N TYR A 103 1.01 -11.89 -3.56
CA TYR A 103 0.45 -11.37 -2.32
C TYR A 103 0.26 -9.84 -2.42
N PRO A 104 -0.69 -9.27 -1.66
CA PRO A 104 -0.97 -7.85 -1.71
C PRO A 104 0.14 -7.03 -1.05
N VAL A 105 0.49 -5.90 -1.68
CA VAL A 105 1.41 -4.88 -1.17
C VAL A 105 0.61 -3.90 -0.33
N GLY A 106 0.59 -4.15 0.97
CA GLY A 106 -0.29 -3.46 1.90
C GLY A 106 -1.72 -4.00 1.87
N ARG A 107 -2.62 -3.23 2.47
CA ARG A 107 -4.00 -3.66 2.66
C ARG A 107 -4.98 -2.53 2.37
N LEU A 108 -6.17 -2.91 1.97
CA LEU A 108 -7.41 -2.16 2.10
C LEU A 108 -8.33 -2.94 3.03
N ASP A 109 -9.12 -2.26 3.82
CA ASP A 109 -10.13 -2.92 4.64
C ASP A 109 -11.15 -3.61 3.73
N GLN A 110 -11.90 -4.56 4.29
CA GLN A 110 -12.89 -5.32 3.52
C GLN A 110 -13.94 -4.41 2.88
N ASP A 111 -14.37 -3.38 3.59
CA ASP A 111 -15.35 -2.37 3.16
C ASP A 111 -14.74 -1.20 2.37
N SER A 112 -13.45 -1.23 2.07
CA SER A 112 -12.76 -0.22 1.28
C SER A 112 -12.44 -0.75 -0.12
N GLU A 113 -12.37 0.15 -1.10
CA GLU A 113 -12.28 -0.14 -2.52
C GLU A 113 -11.05 0.51 -3.17
N GLY A 114 -10.81 0.17 -4.42
CA GLY A 114 -9.82 0.85 -5.24
C GLY A 114 -8.49 0.11 -5.38
N LEU A 115 -7.46 0.85 -5.67
CA LEU A 115 -6.16 0.31 -6.06
C LEU A 115 -5.50 -0.53 -4.97
N LEU A 116 -5.16 -1.75 -5.32
CA LEU A 116 -4.31 -2.64 -4.54
C LEU A 116 -3.28 -3.28 -5.48
N VAL A 117 -2.02 -3.18 -5.10
CA VAL A 117 -0.93 -3.82 -5.84
C VAL A 117 -0.70 -5.22 -5.28
N LEU A 118 -0.44 -6.19 -6.18
CA LEU A 118 -0.03 -7.55 -5.82
C LEU A 118 1.30 -7.87 -6.51
N THR A 119 2.16 -8.62 -5.84
CA THR A 119 3.47 -9.03 -6.37
C THR A 119 3.96 -10.32 -5.71
N ASN A 120 4.99 -10.94 -6.29
CA ASN A 120 5.81 -11.99 -5.67
C ASN A 120 7.21 -11.45 -5.28
N ASP A 121 7.51 -10.18 -5.57
CA ASP A 121 8.80 -9.53 -5.26
C ASP A 121 8.77 -8.91 -3.85
N GLY A 122 9.32 -9.63 -2.86
CA GLY A 122 9.37 -9.19 -1.46
C GLY A 122 10.17 -7.92 -1.24
N PRO A 123 11.41 -7.83 -1.72
CA PRO A 123 12.23 -6.62 -1.61
C PRO A 123 11.56 -5.37 -2.17
N TRP A 124 10.91 -5.49 -3.32
CA TRP A 124 10.15 -4.39 -3.91
C TRP A 124 8.93 -4.01 -3.07
N ALA A 125 8.15 -5.01 -2.62
CA ALA A 125 6.99 -4.79 -1.76
C ALA A 125 7.36 -4.08 -0.44
N ASP A 126 8.44 -4.52 0.22
CA ASP A 126 8.96 -3.87 1.43
C ASP A 126 9.33 -2.41 1.17
N ARG A 127 9.95 -2.11 0.02
CA ARG A 127 10.29 -0.75 -0.37
C ARG A 127 9.05 0.12 -0.56
N VAL A 128 8.02 -0.39 -1.24
CA VAL A 128 6.74 0.33 -1.45
C VAL A 128 5.99 0.59 -0.14
N LEU A 129 6.10 -0.32 0.82
CA LEU A 129 5.38 -0.23 2.10
C LEU A 129 6.10 0.59 3.15
N HIS A 130 7.42 0.66 3.08
CA HIS A 130 8.20 1.24 4.17
C HIS A 130 7.96 2.75 4.32
N PRO A 131 7.59 3.24 5.51
CA PRO A 131 7.22 4.64 5.75
C PRO A 131 8.29 5.67 5.33
N ARG A 132 9.60 5.29 5.40
CA ARG A 132 10.70 6.18 4.99
C ARG A 132 10.62 6.65 3.54
N HIS A 133 9.93 5.90 2.66
CA HIS A 133 9.81 6.24 1.26
C HIS A 133 8.63 7.18 0.97
N GLY A 134 7.77 7.45 1.96
CA GLY A 134 6.74 8.49 1.90
C GLY A 134 5.75 8.34 0.74
N ILE A 135 5.47 7.12 0.29
CA ILE A 135 4.54 6.91 -0.82
C ILE A 135 3.14 7.35 -0.42
N GLU A 136 2.68 8.42 -1.03
CA GLU A 136 1.35 8.97 -0.81
C GLU A 136 0.26 8.07 -1.36
N ARG A 137 -0.87 8.06 -0.66
CA ARG A 137 -2.09 7.37 -1.07
C ARG A 137 -3.25 8.34 -1.09
N GLU A 138 -3.86 8.53 -2.25
CA GLU A 138 -5.01 9.42 -2.40
C GLU A 138 -6.29 8.59 -2.41
N TYR A 139 -7.27 9.10 -1.70
CA TYR A 139 -8.58 8.46 -1.57
C TYR A 139 -9.70 9.37 -2.05
N ALA A 140 -10.70 8.77 -2.69
CA ALA A 140 -12.00 9.36 -2.86
C ALA A 140 -12.89 8.89 -1.69
N ILE A 141 -13.58 9.83 -1.08
CA ILE A 141 -14.35 9.66 0.15
C ILE A 141 -15.79 10.09 -0.14
N GLY A 142 -16.71 9.14 -0.13
CA GLY A 142 -18.14 9.38 -0.34
C GLY A 142 -18.85 9.50 1.00
N LEU A 143 -19.55 10.60 1.19
CA LEU A 143 -20.33 10.95 2.38
C LEU A 143 -21.80 11.14 2.01
N ARG A 144 -22.73 10.85 2.93
CA ARG A 144 -24.17 11.06 2.69
C ARG A 144 -24.58 12.53 2.57
N GLY A 145 -23.73 13.44 3.03
CA GLY A 145 -23.95 14.89 2.93
C GLY A 145 -22.64 15.65 2.80
N PRO A 146 -22.69 16.94 2.44
CA PRO A 146 -21.51 17.77 2.34
C PRO A 146 -20.94 18.09 3.73
N LEU A 147 -19.59 18.22 3.80
CA LEU A 147 -18.91 18.73 4.97
C LEU A 147 -19.22 20.23 5.17
N ASN A 148 -19.43 20.63 6.41
CA ASN A 148 -19.49 22.05 6.79
C ASN A 148 -18.06 22.61 7.01
N ALA A 149 -17.97 23.92 7.23
CA ALA A 149 -16.70 24.63 7.39
C ALA A 149 -15.90 24.15 8.63
N GLU A 150 -16.56 23.86 9.73
CA GLU A 150 -15.95 23.39 10.98
C GLU A 150 -15.36 22.00 10.80
N GLN A 151 -16.10 21.08 10.17
CA GLN A 151 -15.62 19.72 9.85
C GLN A 151 -14.39 19.76 8.94
N VAL A 152 -14.41 20.61 7.93
CA VAL A 152 -13.26 20.81 7.03
C VAL A 152 -12.06 21.36 7.79
N ALA A 153 -12.24 22.35 8.64
CA ALA A 153 -11.18 22.93 9.46
C ALA A 153 -10.58 21.90 10.42
N ALA A 154 -11.41 21.14 11.14
CA ALA A 154 -10.96 20.09 12.04
C ALA A 154 -10.16 19.00 11.31
N LEU A 155 -10.66 18.50 10.19
CA LEU A 155 -9.96 17.47 9.39
C LEU A 155 -8.61 17.97 8.86
N LYS A 156 -8.52 19.23 8.43
CA LYS A 156 -7.24 19.83 7.97
C LYS A 156 -6.28 20.09 9.12
N GLY A 157 -6.77 20.41 10.31
CA GLY A 157 -5.97 20.60 11.52
C GLY A 157 -5.38 19.31 12.09
N GLY A 158 -5.97 18.18 11.70
CA GLY A 158 -5.63 16.86 12.24
C GLY A 158 -6.55 16.44 13.37
N ILE A 159 -6.72 15.12 13.50
CA ILE A 159 -7.62 14.51 14.48
C ILE A 159 -6.79 13.63 15.42
N GLN A 160 -6.95 13.84 16.73
CA GLN A 160 -6.32 12.98 17.73
C GLN A 160 -7.01 11.61 17.71
N LEU A 161 -6.23 10.56 17.44
CA LEU A 161 -6.62 9.15 17.51
C LEU A 161 -5.75 8.45 18.55
N ASP A 162 -6.02 7.18 18.81
CA ASP A 162 -5.29 6.40 19.83
C ASP A 162 -3.78 6.31 19.54
N GLU A 163 -3.40 6.24 18.26
CA GLU A 163 -2.00 6.16 17.81
C GLU A 163 -1.29 7.54 17.80
N GLY A 164 -2.02 8.64 17.95
CA GLY A 164 -1.50 10.01 17.92
C GLY A 164 -2.31 10.94 17.00
N LEU A 165 -1.67 12.04 16.56
CA LEU A 165 -2.28 13.00 15.66
C LEU A 165 -2.36 12.44 14.24
N ALA A 166 -3.58 12.11 13.80
CA ALA A 166 -3.87 11.68 12.44
C ALA A 166 -3.99 12.89 11.51
N THR A 167 -3.23 12.89 10.44
CA THR A 167 -3.21 13.99 9.47
C THR A 167 -3.59 13.52 8.08
N LEU A 168 -4.17 14.41 7.32
CA LEU A 168 -4.41 14.27 5.89
C LEU A 168 -4.04 15.57 5.17
N THR A 169 -3.79 15.48 3.88
CA THR A 169 -3.53 16.65 3.03
C THR A 169 -4.44 16.65 1.81
N GLY A 170 -4.52 17.77 1.11
CA GLY A 170 -5.27 17.85 -0.15
C GLY A 170 -6.78 17.62 -0.01
N LEU A 171 -7.36 17.84 1.19
CA LEU A 171 -8.80 17.70 1.38
C LEU A 171 -9.55 18.75 0.53
N ARG A 172 -10.32 18.26 -0.45
CA ARG A 172 -11.15 19.07 -1.33
C ARG A 172 -12.37 18.31 -1.80
N ARG A 173 -13.42 19.01 -2.17
CA ARG A 173 -14.55 18.43 -2.88
C ARG A 173 -14.13 18.03 -4.29
N THR A 174 -14.67 16.94 -4.83
CA THR A 174 -14.47 16.53 -6.22
C THR A 174 -15.27 17.45 -7.17
N THR A 175 -14.78 17.57 -8.40
CA THR A 175 -15.58 18.16 -9.47
C THR A 175 -16.65 17.17 -9.96
N GLU A 176 -17.64 17.66 -10.70
CA GLU A 176 -18.68 16.78 -11.28
C GLU A 176 -18.09 15.75 -12.25
N ILE A 177 -17.08 16.15 -13.03
CA ILE A 177 -16.39 15.26 -13.96
C ILE A 177 -15.64 14.16 -13.21
N GLU A 178 -14.89 14.51 -12.15
CA GLU A 178 -14.20 13.54 -11.32
C GLU A 178 -15.18 12.55 -10.66
N THR A 179 -16.31 13.08 -10.18
CA THR A 179 -17.36 12.26 -9.55
C THR A 179 -17.97 11.29 -10.56
N ARG A 180 -18.37 11.77 -11.73
CA ARG A 180 -18.95 10.95 -12.79
C ARG A 180 -17.99 9.84 -13.22
N ASN A 181 -16.72 10.17 -13.47
CA ASN A 181 -15.72 9.20 -13.88
C ASN A 181 -15.46 8.16 -12.80
N LEU A 182 -15.41 8.56 -11.52
CA LEU A 182 -15.25 7.63 -10.42
C LEU A 182 -16.46 6.69 -10.28
N VAL A 183 -17.66 7.25 -10.24
CA VAL A 183 -18.90 6.48 -10.03
C VAL A 183 -19.11 5.42 -11.12
N ALA A 184 -18.75 5.73 -12.36
CA ALA A 184 -18.81 4.80 -13.50
C ALA A 184 -17.92 3.54 -13.31
N LEU A 185 -16.90 3.61 -12.44
CA LEU A 185 -15.99 2.49 -12.18
C LEU A 185 -16.42 1.61 -10.99
N LEU A 186 -17.37 2.07 -10.18
CA LEU A 186 -17.74 1.41 -8.92
C LEU A 186 -18.92 0.41 -9.11
N LEU A 187 -18.83 -0.71 -8.40
CA LEU A 187 -19.86 -1.74 -8.39
C LEU A 187 -20.15 -2.20 -6.95
N PRO A 188 -21.42 -2.22 -6.51
CA PRO A 188 -22.58 -1.61 -7.19
C PRO A 188 -22.40 -0.09 -7.29
N PRO A 189 -23.07 0.56 -8.24
CA PRO A 189 -23.07 2.03 -8.31
C PRO A 189 -23.50 2.62 -6.95
N PRO A 190 -22.80 3.64 -6.44
CA PRO A 190 -23.25 4.33 -5.22
C PRO A 190 -24.52 5.14 -5.49
N GLY A 191 -25.34 5.35 -4.45
CA GLY A 191 -26.38 6.36 -4.47
C GLY A 191 -25.80 7.79 -4.52
N GLU A 192 -26.63 8.79 -4.27
CA GLU A 192 -26.17 10.16 -4.18
C GLU A 192 -25.25 10.35 -2.96
N LEU A 193 -23.98 10.67 -3.24
CA LEU A 193 -22.97 10.96 -2.24
C LEU A 193 -22.22 12.25 -2.57
N SER A 194 -21.86 12.98 -1.52
CA SER A 194 -20.89 14.08 -1.60
C SER A 194 -19.47 13.51 -1.60
N TRP A 195 -18.73 13.71 -2.69
CA TRP A 195 -17.40 13.14 -2.84
C TRP A 195 -16.29 14.15 -2.53
N TYR A 196 -15.26 13.67 -1.83
CA TYR A 196 -14.06 14.40 -1.46
C TYR A 196 -12.81 13.65 -1.87
N ARG A 197 -11.70 14.36 -2.02
CA ARG A 197 -10.35 13.80 -2.16
C ARG A 197 -9.54 14.13 -0.93
N ALA A 198 -8.71 13.19 -0.50
CA ALA A 198 -7.70 13.42 0.54
C ALA A 198 -6.50 12.51 0.32
N ILE A 199 -5.33 12.96 0.77
CA ILE A 199 -4.06 12.26 0.66
C ILE A 199 -3.58 11.86 2.05
N LEU A 200 -3.16 10.61 2.20
CA LEU A 200 -2.50 10.09 3.40
C LEU A 200 -1.05 9.72 3.10
N ALA A 201 -0.15 10.14 4.00
CA ALA A 201 1.19 9.60 4.13
C ALA A 201 1.26 8.52 5.23
N GLN A 202 0.42 8.61 6.24
CA GLN A 202 0.25 7.62 7.30
C GLN A 202 -0.58 6.42 6.81
N GLY A 203 -0.54 5.31 7.55
CA GLY A 203 -1.27 4.09 7.18
C GLY A 203 -1.90 3.37 8.38
N TRP A 204 -2.48 4.11 9.33
CA TRP A 204 -3.12 3.52 10.51
C TRP A 204 -4.42 2.80 10.16
N LYS A 205 -4.78 1.81 10.98
CA LYS A 205 -5.98 1.02 10.76
C LYS A 205 -7.23 1.93 10.70
N ARG A 206 -7.94 1.89 9.57
CA ARG A 206 -9.19 2.65 9.31
C ARG A 206 -9.06 4.16 9.58
N GLN A 207 -7.88 4.73 9.35
CA GLN A 207 -7.57 6.13 9.71
C GLN A 207 -8.61 7.11 9.19
N LEU A 208 -8.88 7.17 7.88
CA LEU A 208 -9.86 8.11 7.32
C LEU A 208 -11.26 7.90 7.92
N ARG A 209 -11.72 6.65 8.05
CA ARG A 209 -13.04 6.37 8.62
C ARG A 209 -13.17 6.85 10.07
N ARG A 210 -12.09 6.72 10.87
CA ARG A 210 -12.05 7.23 12.24
C ARG A 210 -12.01 8.76 12.27
N MET A 211 -11.14 9.38 11.47
CA MET A 211 -11.05 10.86 11.41
C MET A 211 -12.39 11.49 11.03
N PHE A 212 -13.03 10.99 9.98
CA PHE A 212 -14.32 11.50 9.53
C PHE A 212 -15.45 11.17 10.53
N GLY A 213 -15.38 10.02 11.20
CA GLY A 213 -16.32 9.66 12.26
C GLY A 213 -16.28 10.62 13.45
N VAL A 214 -15.09 11.04 13.90
CA VAL A 214 -14.91 12.01 15.02
C VAL A 214 -15.57 13.35 14.71
N VAL A 215 -15.54 13.82 13.47
CA VAL A 215 -16.20 15.09 13.09
C VAL A 215 -17.68 14.90 12.71
N GLY A 216 -18.27 13.72 12.97
CA GLY A 216 -19.69 13.48 12.70
C GLY A 216 -20.03 13.31 11.22
N ALA A 217 -19.06 13.01 10.36
CA ALA A 217 -19.24 12.79 8.92
C ALA A 217 -18.82 11.36 8.52
N PRO A 218 -19.56 10.32 8.92
CA PRO A 218 -19.16 8.93 8.69
C PRO A 218 -19.00 8.62 7.20
N VAL A 219 -17.91 7.93 6.87
CA VAL A 219 -17.57 7.55 5.49
C VAL A 219 -18.46 6.39 5.03
N ASP A 220 -19.25 6.62 4.00
CA ASP A 220 -20.07 5.61 3.35
C ASP A 220 -19.25 4.76 2.38
N ARG A 221 -18.58 5.39 1.41
CA ARG A 221 -17.69 4.74 0.44
C ARG A 221 -16.27 5.28 0.55
N LEU A 222 -15.28 4.41 0.47
CA LEU A 222 -13.87 4.77 0.51
C LEU A 222 -13.12 4.07 -0.60
N VAL A 223 -12.60 4.83 -1.56
CA VAL A 223 -11.93 4.30 -2.75
C VAL A 223 -10.52 4.83 -2.84
N ARG A 224 -9.51 3.98 -2.81
CA ARG A 224 -8.12 4.38 -3.05
C ARG A 224 -7.90 4.58 -4.55
N VAL A 225 -7.68 5.81 -4.97
CA VAL A 225 -7.60 6.19 -6.38
C VAL A 225 -6.19 6.46 -6.89
N ARG A 226 -5.20 6.57 -5.97
CA ARG A 226 -3.79 6.75 -6.32
C ARG A 226 -2.87 6.12 -5.26
N ILE A 227 -1.76 5.53 -5.72
CA ILE A 227 -0.63 5.07 -4.91
C ILE A 227 0.64 5.60 -5.58
N GLY A 228 1.32 6.58 -4.97
CA GLY A 228 2.46 7.23 -5.61
C GLY A 228 2.11 7.73 -7.02
N PRO A 229 2.83 7.28 -8.06
CA PRO A 229 2.56 7.67 -9.45
C PRO A 229 1.39 6.89 -10.09
N VAL A 230 0.94 5.78 -9.49
CA VAL A 230 -0.08 4.90 -10.08
C VAL A 230 -1.48 5.41 -9.76
N ARG A 231 -2.31 5.58 -10.80
CA ARG A 231 -3.70 6.07 -10.70
C ARG A 231 -4.68 4.98 -11.05
N LEU A 232 -5.92 5.16 -10.60
CA LEU A 232 -7.03 4.23 -10.91
C LEU A 232 -7.39 4.29 -12.40
N ASP A 233 -7.30 5.47 -12.99
CA ASP A 233 -7.65 5.76 -14.38
C ASP A 233 -9.04 5.15 -14.74
N ASP A 234 -9.09 4.26 -15.73
CA ASP A 234 -10.29 3.58 -16.25
C ASP A 234 -10.47 2.13 -15.72
N LEU A 235 -9.66 1.70 -14.74
CA LEU A 235 -9.72 0.34 -14.21
C LEU A 235 -11.02 0.12 -13.42
N ALA A 236 -11.97 -0.58 -14.00
CA ALA A 236 -13.27 -0.88 -13.38
C ALA A 236 -13.15 -1.80 -12.15
N SER A 237 -14.12 -1.71 -11.25
CA SER A 237 -14.18 -2.55 -10.03
C SER A 237 -14.09 -4.03 -10.34
N GLY A 238 -13.26 -4.77 -9.60
CA GLY A 238 -12.99 -6.19 -9.80
C GLY A 238 -12.03 -6.52 -10.96
N ARG A 239 -11.56 -5.53 -11.71
CA ARG A 239 -10.61 -5.74 -12.79
C ARG A 239 -9.16 -5.61 -12.31
N ALA A 240 -8.28 -6.38 -12.98
CA ALA A 240 -6.85 -6.34 -12.73
C ALA A 240 -6.06 -6.18 -14.03
N ARG A 241 -4.88 -5.59 -13.94
CA ARG A 241 -3.91 -5.49 -15.03
C ARG A 241 -2.48 -5.60 -14.52
N ARG A 242 -1.52 -5.86 -15.39
CA ARG A 242 -0.10 -5.73 -15.06
C ARG A 242 0.26 -4.25 -14.85
N LEU A 243 1.14 -3.97 -13.90
CA LEU A 243 1.77 -2.65 -13.80
C LEU A 243 2.70 -2.43 -15.00
N ARG A 244 2.70 -1.22 -15.51
CA ARG A 244 3.65 -0.79 -16.57
C ARG A 244 5.04 -0.60 -15.96
N ALA A 245 6.10 -0.81 -16.74
CA ALA A 245 7.47 -0.67 -16.25
C ALA A 245 7.78 0.70 -15.58
N PRO A 246 7.28 1.85 -16.08
CA PRO A 246 7.42 3.12 -15.37
C PRO A 246 6.71 3.16 -14.02
N GLU A 247 5.53 2.52 -13.89
CA GLU A 247 4.78 2.42 -12.62
C GLU A 247 5.55 1.61 -11.58
N VAL A 248 6.13 0.47 -12.00
CA VAL A 248 6.97 -0.39 -11.13
C VAL A 248 8.18 0.39 -10.62
N ARG A 249 8.89 1.09 -11.52
CA ARG A 249 10.06 1.91 -11.13
C ARG A 249 9.66 3.08 -10.24
N GLY A 250 8.57 3.78 -10.58
CA GLY A 250 8.08 4.93 -9.82
C GLY A 250 7.67 4.57 -8.39
N LEU A 251 7.04 3.42 -8.18
CA LEU A 251 6.72 2.92 -6.84
C LEU A 251 7.98 2.51 -6.07
N ALA A 252 8.97 1.90 -6.72
CA ALA A 252 10.22 1.49 -6.08
C ALA A 252 11.16 2.68 -5.77
N GLY A 253 11.09 3.75 -6.55
CA GLY A 253 11.96 4.92 -6.40
C GLY A 253 11.65 5.79 -5.18
N GLY A 254 10.51 5.56 -4.50
CA GLY A 254 10.03 6.48 -3.46
C GLY A 254 9.55 7.80 -4.07
N ALA A 255 9.09 8.71 -3.23
CA ALA A 255 8.53 9.98 -3.67
C ALA A 255 9.52 10.81 -4.48
N GLY A 256 9.52 10.62 -5.79
CA GLY A 256 9.84 11.66 -6.75
C GLY A 256 8.75 12.72 -6.67
N THR A 257 8.60 13.32 -5.53
CA THR A 257 7.70 14.45 -5.33
C THR A 257 8.38 15.66 -5.94
N SER A 258 7.74 16.25 -6.88
CA SER A 258 7.83 17.68 -7.14
C SER A 258 7.55 18.44 -5.83
N ARG A 259 8.58 18.60 -5.00
CA ARG A 259 8.68 19.70 -4.05
C ARG A 259 8.88 20.96 -4.87
N GLN A 260 7.84 21.43 -5.56
CA GLN A 260 7.76 22.83 -5.99
C GLN A 260 7.14 23.62 -4.85
N GLY A 261 8.01 24.39 -4.23
CA GLY A 261 7.71 25.71 -3.72
C GLY A 261 6.91 25.81 -2.42
N VAL A 262 7.57 25.71 -1.27
CA VAL A 262 7.50 26.80 -0.28
C VAL A 262 8.88 26.91 0.35
N ARG A 263 9.75 27.73 -0.21
CA ARG A 263 10.83 28.34 0.54
C ARG A 263 10.19 29.31 1.54
N ALA A 264 10.06 28.90 2.79
CA ALA A 264 9.92 29.84 3.86
C ALA A 264 11.18 30.71 3.86
N GLN A 265 11.04 31.98 3.54
CA GLN A 265 12.04 32.98 3.83
C GLN A 265 12.17 33.03 5.36
N ALA A 266 13.25 32.45 5.88
CA ALA A 266 13.68 32.74 7.22
C ALA A 266 14.09 34.23 7.26
N ALA A 267 13.33 35.03 7.98
CA ALA A 267 13.71 36.40 8.32
C ALA A 267 14.96 36.34 9.17
N GLU A 268 16.02 36.93 8.68
CA GLU A 268 17.25 37.18 9.39
C GLU A 268 16.95 38.15 10.57
N PRO A 269 17.36 37.87 11.81
CA PRO A 269 17.22 38.84 12.89
C PRO A 269 18.20 40.00 12.66
N ALA A 270 17.66 41.22 12.69
CA ALA A 270 18.42 42.46 12.61
C ALA A 270 19.51 42.47 13.69
N ARG A 271 20.77 42.64 13.26
CA ARG A 271 21.92 42.93 14.14
C ARG A 271 21.78 44.36 14.63
N GLU A 272 21.55 44.54 15.92
CA GLU A 272 21.75 45.79 16.63
C GLU A 272 23.23 46.17 16.54
N ARG A 273 23.50 47.42 16.08
CA ARG A 273 24.81 48.04 16.16
C ARG A 273 24.97 48.61 17.58
N PRO A 274 26.10 48.40 18.24
CA PRO A 274 26.37 49.07 19.50
C PRO A 274 26.63 50.58 19.25
N GLY A 275 25.99 51.41 20.06
CA GLY A 275 26.13 52.85 20.06
C GLY A 275 27.59 53.26 20.39
N ASP A 276 28.05 54.22 19.63
CA ASP A 276 29.29 54.96 19.83
C ASP A 276 29.02 56.03 20.89
N ASP A 277 29.62 55.85 22.07
CA ASP A 277 29.57 56.76 23.18
C ASP A 277 30.86 57.63 23.09
N GLY A 278 30.73 58.77 22.47
CA GLY A 278 31.78 59.77 22.35
C GLY A 278 31.63 60.92 23.36
N SER A 279 32.34 60.81 24.44
CA SER A 279 32.59 61.92 25.34
C SER A 279 33.63 62.89 24.78
N ALA A 280 33.34 64.12 24.79
CA ALA A 280 34.17 65.22 25.23
C ALA A 280 33.38 66.53 25.27
#